data_888ffdde36d8bf02ffba102e1c39ede6
#
_entry.id   888ffdde36d8bf02ffba102e1c39ede6
#
_cell.length_a   1.000
_cell.length_b   1.000
_cell.length_c   1.000
_cell.angle_alpha   90.00
_cell.angle_beta   90.00
_cell.angle_gamma   90.00
#
_symmetry.space_group_name_H-M   'P 1'
#
loop_
_entity.id
_entity.type
_entity.pdbx_description
1 polymer ?
#
loop_
_entity_poly.entity_id
_entity_poly.type
_entity_poly.pdbx_seq_one_letter_code
_entity_poly.pdbx_strand_id
1 'polypeptide(L)'
;LSIDKIYPHEPHNKIKESEIKIVELVNKYNIDVIAIGNGTASRESERFIANTIKNNSLNCKYVIVSEAGASVYSASDLAIKEFPNLDVAERSAISIGRRLQDPLSELVKIDPKSIGVGLYQHDLKQKELDEALDFAVGSVVNSVGVNINTASPSLLKYISGLNSKTI
;
A
#
# COMPACT_ATOMS: atom_id res chain seq x y z
N LEU A 1 -11.62 -11.24 3.99
CA LEU A 1 -10.51 -11.06 3.04
C LEU A 1 -10.02 -12.43 2.59
N SER A 2 -9.74 -12.57 1.31
CA SER A 2 -9.09 -13.75 0.74
C SER A 2 -7.67 -13.34 0.33
N ILE A 3 -6.72 -14.22 0.57
CA ILE A 3 -5.34 -14.07 0.15
C ILE A 3 -5.01 -15.26 -0.72
N ASP A 4 -4.44 -14.99 -1.88
CA ASP A 4 -4.10 -16.01 -2.86
C ASP A 4 -2.83 -15.62 -3.62
N LYS A 5 -2.10 -16.60 -4.13
CA LYS A 5 -0.89 -16.39 -4.92
C LYS A 5 -1.11 -16.87 -6.34
N ILE A 6 -0.77 -16.02 -7.30
CA ILE A 6 -0.84 -16.33 -8.74
C ILE A 6 0.55 -16.15 -9.36
N TYR A 7 0.84 -16.89 -10.43
CA TYR A 7 2.14 -16.90 -11.08
C TYR A 7 2.00 -16.77 -12.61
N PRO A 8 1.47 -15.62 -13.10
CA PRO A 8 1.20 -15.45 -14.54
C PRO A 8 2.46 -15.24 -15.38
N HIS A 9 3.61 -14.91 -14.75
CA HIS A 9 4.86 -14.58 -15.41
C HIS A 9 5.91 -15.68 -15.29
N GLU A 10 7.01 -15.54 -16.03
CA GLU A 10 8.16 -16.44 -15.89
C GLU A 10 8.70 -16.46 -14.45
N PRO A 11 9.24 -17.57 -14.00
CA PRO A 11 9.46 -18.84 -14.72
C PRO A 11 8.24 -19.77 -14.78
N HIS A 12 7.16 -19.46 -14.07
CA HIS A 12 6.02 -20.39 -13.92
C HIS A 12 5.02 -20.35 -15.08
N ASN A 13 4.81 -19.18 -15.70
CA ASN A 13 3.92 -18.97 -16.85
C ASN A 13 2.50 -19.59 -16.71
N LYS A 14 1.94 -19.57 -15.48
CA LYS A 14 0.61 -20.13 -15.17
C LYS A 14 -0.51 -19.14 -15.53
N ILE A 15 -0.52 -18.65 -16.77
CA ILE A 15 -1.40 -17.57 -17.22
C ILE A 15 -2.87 -17.96 -17.05
N LYS A 16 -3.30 -19.11 -17.58
CA LYS A 16 -4.70 -19.54 -17.52
C LYS A 16 -5.19 -19.80 -16.11
N GLU A 17 -4.39 -20.44 -15.28
CA GLU A 17 -4.70 -20.71 -13.87
C GLU A 17 -4.86 -19.40 -13.10
N SER A 18 -3.96 -18.45 -13.34
CA SER A 18 -4.00 -17.11 -12.75
C SER A 18 -5.21 -16.30 -13.21
N GLU A 19 -5.58 -16.39 -14.50
CA GLU A 19 -6.75 -15.74 -15.07
C GLU A 19 -8.04 -16.25 -14.42
N ILE A 20 -8.23 -17.58 -14.34
CA ILE A 20 -9.39 -18.20 -13.67
C ILE A 20 -9.50 -17.69 -12.24
N LYS A 21 -8.39 -17.62 -11.51
CA LYS A 21 -8.38 -17.17 -10.13
C LYS A 21 -8.78 -15.69 -9.96
N ILE A 22 -8.29 -14.82 -10.85
CA ILE A 22 -8.70 -13.41 -10.83
C ILE A 22 -10.20 -13.27 -11.13
N VAL A 23 -10.71 -13.98 -12.14
CA VAL A 23 -12.14 -13.97 -12.49
C VAL A 23 -13.00 -14.44 -11.32
N GLU A 24 -12.60 -15.53 -10.66
CA GLU A 24 -13.28 -16.05 -9.46
C GLU A 24 -13.35 -14.99 -8.36
N LEU A 25 -12.21 -14.35 -8.03
CA LEU A 25 -12.13 -13.36 -6.96
C LEU A 25 -12.94 -12.09 -7.29
N VAL A 26 -12.85 -11.60 -8.53
CA VAL A 26 -13.62 -10.42 -8.97
C VAL A 26 -15.11 -10.66 -8.84
N ASN A 27 -15.61 -11.80 -9.31
CA ASN A 27 -17.01 -12.13 -9.25
C ASN A 27 -17.49 -12.44 -7.82
N LYS A 28 -16.68 -13.17 -7.04
CA LYS A 28 -17.04 -13.56 -5.67
C LYS A 28 -17.19 -12.37 -4.74
N TYR A 29 -16.35 -11.36 -4.90
CA TYR A 29 -16.30 -10.20 -4.00
C TYR A 29 -16.85 -8.91 -4.63
N ASN A 30 -17.39 -8.97 -5.86
CA ASN A 30 -17.85 -7.81 -6.62
C ASN A 30 -16.79 -6.70 -6.65
N ILE A 31 -15.58 -7.04 -7.10
CA ILE A 31 -14.45 -6.10 -7.10
C ILE A 31 -14.65 -5.03 -8.18
N ASP A 32 -14.63 -3.77 -7.76
CA ASP A 32 -14.73 -2.61 -8.67
C ASP A 32 -13.37 -2.21 -9.24
N VAL A 33 -12.30 -2.33 -8.43
CA VAL A 33 -10.96 -1.87 -8.82
C VAL A 33 -9.88 -2.83 -8.34
N ILE A 34 -8.92 -3.11 -9.21
CA ILE A 34 -7.71 -3.89 -8.92
C ILE A 34 -6.52 -2.92 -8.80
N ALA A 35 -5.88 -2.85 -7.64
CA ALA A 35 -4.65 -2.09 -7.45
C ALA A 35 -3.44 -2.94 -7.88
N ILE A 36 -2.56 -2.37 -8.71
CA ILE A 36 -1.32 -3.00 -9.17
C ILE A 36 -0.15 -2.13 -8.70
N GLY A 37 0.81 -2.72 -7.99
CA GLY A 37 2.04 -2.02 -7.61
C GLY A 37 2.88 -1.62 -8.83
N ASN A 38 3.60 -0.49 -8.74
CA ASN A 38 4.42 0.03 -9.84
C ASN A 38 5.88 -0.50 -9.85
N GLY A 39 6.13 -1.67 -9.26
CA GLY A 39 7.46 -2.28 -9.18
C GLY A 39 7.93 -2.99 -10.44
N THR A 40 8.86 -3.91 -10.27
CA THR A 40 9.63 -4.53 -11.36
C THR A 40 8.75 -5.19 -12.43
N ALA A 41 7.72 -5.94 -12.06
CA ALA A 41 6.82 -6.64 -12.98
C ALA A 41 5.50 -5.88 -13.27
N SER A 42 5.49 -4.57 -13.04
CA SER A 42 4.28 -3.75 -13.14
C SER A 42 3.65 -3.79 -14.52
N ARG A 43 4.44 -3.64 -15.58
CA ARG A 43 3.95 -3.61 -16.97
C ARG A 43 3.39 -4.96 -17.41
N GLU A 44 4.04 -6.05 -17.03
CA GLU A 44 3.59 -7.40 -17.30
C GLU A 44 2.29 -7.69 -16.55
N SER A 45 2.23 -7.30 -15.29
CA SER A 45 1.03 -7.45 -14.45
C SER A 45 -0.13 -6.62 -14.99
N GLU A 46 0.13 -5.38 -15.40
CA GLU A 46 -0.87 -4.51 -16.04
C GLU A 46 -1.45 -5.17 -17.30
N ARG A 47 -0.58 -5.65 -18.21
CA ARG A 47 -1.03 -6.33 -19.44
C ARG A 47 -1.84 -7.59 -19.15
N PHE A 48 -1.39 -8.38 -18.17
CA PHE A 48 -2.10 -9.59 -17.75
C PHE A 48 -3.50 -9.24 -17.23
N ILE A 49 -3.62 -8.29 -16.30
CA ILE A 49 -4.92 -7.87 -15.74
C ILE A 49 -5.81 -7.23 -16.81
N ALA A 50 -5.28 -6.34 -17.65
CA ALA A 50 -6.04 -5.72 -18.75
C ALA A 50 -6.62 -6.76 -19.70
N ASN A 51 -5.83 -7.76 -20.09
CA ASN A 51 -6.28 -8.87 -20.93
C ASN A 51 -7.34 -9.74 -20.22
N THR A 52 -7.12 -10.07 -18.96
CA THR A 52 -8.07 -10.83 -18.13
C THR A 52 -9.43 -10.13 -18.05
N ILE A 53 -9.44 -8.84 -17.76
CA ILE A 53 -10.67 -8.02 -17.73
C ILE A 53 -11.38 -8.04 -19.08
N LYS A 54 -10.63 -7.79 -20.15
CA LYS A 54 -11.19 -7.73 -21.52
C LYS A 54 -11.73 -9.09 -21.98
N ASN A 55 -10.96 -10.16 -21.84
CA ASN A 55 -11.32 -11.50 -22.32
C ASN A 55 -12.52 -12.09 -21.61
N ASN A 56 -12.71 -11.73 -20.34
CA ASN A 56 -13.81 -12.26 -19.51
C ASN A 56 -14.93 -11.23 -19.28
N SER A 57 -14.89 -10.09 -19.99
CA SER A 57 -15.91 -9.02 -19.88
C SER A 57 -16.20 -8.63 -18.41
N LEU A 58 -15.16 -8.55 -17.58
CA LEU A 58 -15.31 -8.20 -16.16
C LEU A 58 -15.69 -6.73 -16.01
N ASN A 59 -16.65 -6.45 -15.13
CA ASN A 59 -17.05 -5.09 -14.80
C ASN A 59 -16.18 -4.51 -13.67
N CYS A 60 -14.87 -4.51 -13.87
CA CYS A 60 -13.93 -3.90 -12.94
C CYS A 60 -12.87 -3.09 -13.69
N LYS A 61 -12.19 -2.23 -12.97
CA LYS A 61 -11.08 -1.41 -13.47
C LYS A 61 -9.77 -1.83 -12.80
N TYR A 62 -8.65 -1.33 -13.31
CA TYR A 62 -7.37 -1.42 -12.60
C TYR A 62 -6.72 -0.06 -12.48
N VAL A 63 -5.83 0.08 -11.53
CA VAL A 63 -5.04 1.29 -11.30
C VAL A 63 -3.64 0.91 -10.85
N ILE A 64 -2.65 1.65 -11.36
CA ILE A 64 -1.27 1.52 -10.92
C ILE A 64 -1.08 2.37 -9.66
N VAL A 65 -0.59 1.73 -8.60
CA VAL A 65 -0.38 2.35 -7.27
C VAL A 65 1.10 2.35 -6.95
N SER A 66 1.61 3.46 -6.43
CA SER A 66 3.00 3.53 -5.96
C SER A 66 3.23 2.53 -4.83
N GLU A 67 4.27 1.71 -4.98
CA GLU A 67 4.71 0.77 -3.94
C GLU A 67 5.89 1.28 -3.10
N ALA A 68 6.27 2.56 -3.28
CA ALA A 68 7.39 3.15 -2.54
C ALA A 68 7.23 2.93 -1.02
N GLY A 69 8.26 2.34 -0.40
CA GLY A 69 8.26 2.00 1.03
C GLY A 69 7.35 0.86 1.46
N ALA A 70 6.61 0.18 0.55
CA ALA A 70 5.75 -0.95 0.92
C ALA A 70 6.54 -2.12 1.51
N SER A 71 7.75 -2.36 1.02
CA SER A 71 8.68 -3.36 1.57
C SER A 71 9.14 -3.01 2.99
N VAL A 72 9.40 -1.72 3.25
CA VAL A 72 9.78 -1.24 4.59
C VAL A 72 8.63 -1.45 5.58
N TYR A 73 7.42 -1.02 5.21
CA TYR A 73 6.23 -1.25 6.03
C TYR A 73 6.01 -2.74 6.29
N SER A 74 6.00 -3.58 5.25
CA SER A 74 5.65 -5.00 5.37
C SER A 74 6.60 -5.80 6.27
N ALA A 75 7.83 -5.35 6.45
CA ALA A 75 8.82 -5.93 7.36
C ALA A 75 8.82 -5.30 8.76
N SER A 76 8.05 -4.22 8.98
CA SER A 76 8.03 -3.50 10.27
C SER A 76 7.27 -4.25 11.36
N ASP A 77 7.60 -3.95 12.62
CA ASP A 77 6.87 -4.46 13.80
C ASP A 77 5.39 -4.07 13.77
N LEU A 78 5.08 -2.89 13.21
CA LEU A 78 3.71 -2.43 13.04
C LEU A 78 2.92 -3.36 12.12
N ALA A 79 3.47 -3.68 10.95
CA ALA A 79 2.81 -4.58 9.99
C ALA A 79 2.68 -6.02 10.53
N ILE A 80 3.67 -6.48 11.30
CA ILE A 80 3.62 -7.78 11.99
C ILE A 80 2.47 -7.79 13.01
N LYS A 81 2.30 -6.72 13.78
CA LYS A 81 1.19 -6.60 14.75
C LYS A 81 -0.17 -6.51 14.06
N GLU A 82 -0.28 -5.77 12.95
CA GLU A 82 -1.53 -5.67 12.18
C GLU A 82 -1.92 -6.99 11.52
N PHE A 83 -0.93 -7.77 11.06
CA PHE A 83 -1.13 -9.01 10.31
C PHE A 83 -0.14 -10.10 10.72
N PRO A 84 -0.28 -10.66 11.92
CA PRO A 84 0.70 -11.60 12.48
C PRO A 84 0.80 -12.92 11.69
N ASN A 85 -0.26 -13.32 11.00
CA ASN A 85 -0.35 -14.59 10.28
C ASN A 85 0.00 -14.47 8.78
N LEU A 86 0.37 -13.28 8.30
CA LEU A 86 0.68 -13.05 6.91
C LEU A 86 2.19 -12.94 6.69
N ASP A 87 2.65 -13.33 5.52
CA ASP A 87 4.05 -13.11 5.13
C ASP A 87 4.31 -11.66 4.66
N VAL A 88 5.57 -11.34 4.42
CA VAL A 88 6.00 -9.99 4.00
C VAL A 88 5.35 -9.56 2.68
N ALA A 89 5.23 -10.48 1.71
CA ALA A 89 4.65 -10.18 0.40
C ALA A 89 3.14 -9.92 0.52
N GLU A 90 2.45 -10.70 1.33
CA GLU A 90 1.01 -10.55 1.61
C GLU A 90 0.72 -9.22 2.31
N ARG A 91 1.53 -8.85 3.34
CA ARG A 91 1.43 -7.54 3.99
C ARG A 91 1.69 -6.38 3.04
N SER A 92 2.68 -6.53 2.14
CA SER A 92 2.97 -5.54 1.11
C SER A 92 1.80 -5.35 0.14
N ALA A 93 1.21 -6.43 -0.34
CA ALA A 93 0.04 -6.39 -1.24
C ALA A 93 -1.16 -5.67 -0.58
N ILE A 94 -1.43 -5.95 0.71
CA ILE A 94 -2.47 -5.27 1.46
C ILE A 94 -2.19 -3.76 1.55
N SER A 95 -0.95 -3.38 1.86
CA SER A 95 -0.57 -1.96 1.93
C SER A 95 -0.81 -1.25 0.60
N ILE A 96 -0.41 -1.85 -0.52
CA ILE A 96 -0.64 -1.29 -1.86
C ILE A 96 -2.14 -1.10 -2.12
N GLY A 97 -2.97 -2.08 -1.80
CA GLY A 97 -4.42 -1.96 -1.93
C GLY A 97 -5.03 -0.88 -1.05
N ARG A 98 -4.58 -0.77 0.20
CA ARG A 98 -5.04 0.26 1.15
C ARG A 98 -4.65 1.68 0.75
N ARG A 99 -3.52 1.88 0.07
CA ARG A 99 -3.14 3.19 -0.47
C ARG A 99 -4.14 3.74 -1.47
N LEU A 100 -4.86 2.87 -2.16
CA LEU A 100 -5.94 3.28 -3.05
C LEU A 100 -7.19 3.71 -2.28
N GLN A 101 -7.45 3.09 -1.13
CA GLN A 101 -8.63 3.38 -0.30
C GLN A 101 -8.42 4.61 0.58
N ASP A 102 -7.29 4.67 1.28
CA ASP A 102 -6.91 5.76 2.19
C ASP A 102 -5.38 5.92 2.17
N PRO A 103 -4.85 6.70 1.21
CA PRO A 103 -3.41 6.89 1.05
C PRO A 103 -2.76 7.50 2.28
N LEU A 104 -3.45 8.42 2.96
CA LEU A 104 -2.88 9.11 4.11
C LEU A 104 -2.67 8.15 5.28
N SER A 105 -3.68 7.34 5.62
CA SER A 105 -3.60 6.33 6.70
C SER A 105 -2.51 5.28 6.47
N GLU A 106 -2.20 4.95 5.21
CA GLU A 106 -1.14 3.98 4.91
C GLU A 106 0.24 4.63 4.85
N LEU A 107 0.38 5.78 4.20
CA LEU A 107 1.69 6.40 4.00
C LEU A 107 2.32 6.91 5.29
N VAL A 108 1.54 7.36 6.27
CA VAL A 108 2.05 7.80 7.58
C VAL A 108 2.68 6.66 8.41
N LYS A 109 2.45 5.41 8.03
CA LYS A 109 3.09 4.24 8.66
C LYS A 109 4.54 4.04 8.23
N ILE A 110 4.99 4.75 7.21
CA ILE A 110 6.31 4.62 6.60
C ILE A 110 7.13 5.87 6.95
N ASP A 111 8.34 5.66 7.44
CA ASP A 111 9.29 6.76 7.62
C ASP A 111 9.55 7.46 6.26
N PRO A 112 9.29 8.77 6.13
CA PRO A 112 9.52 9.51 4.89
C PRO A 112 10.93 9.33 4.31
N LYS A 113 11.95 9.16 5.15
CA LYS A 113 13.33 8.89 4.72
C LYS A 113 13.46 7.58 3.95
N SER A 114 12.60 6.61 4.23
CA SER A 114 12.60 5.30 3.56
C SER A 114 12.00 5.32 2.16
N ILE A 115 11.34 6.39 1.77
CA ILE A 115 10.75 6.56 0.43
C ILE A 115 11.53 7.54 -0.46
N GLY A 116 12.75 7.89 -0.05
CA GLY A 116 13.66 8.69 -0.85
C GLY A 116 13.30 10.17 -0.92
N VAL A 117 13.12 10.81 0.22
CA VAL A 117 12.73 12.22 0.34
C VAL A 117 13.74 13.19 -0.27
N GLY A 118 15.00 12.75 -0.44
CA GLY A 118 16.01 13.57 -1.10
C GLY A 118 17.31 12.82 -1.35
N LEU A 119 17.96 13.11 -2.48
CA LEU A 119 19.26 12.54 -2.82
C LEU A 119 20.32 12.89 -1.79
N TYR A 120 20.18 14.04 -1.13
CA TYR A 120 21.16 14.59 -0.20
C TYR A 120 20.76 14.45 1.28
N GLN A 121 19.79 13.59 1.60
CA GLN A 121 19.33 13.40 2.99
C GLN A 121 20.47 12.97 3.95
N HIS A 122 21.51 12.31 3.44
CA HIS A 122 22.68 11.90 4.22
C HIS A 122 23.66 13.03 4.53
N ASP A 123 23.57 14.13 3.78
CA ASP A 123 24.41 15.32 3.96
C ASP A 123 23.83 16.29 4.99
N LEU A 124 22.62 16.01 5.47
CA LEU A 124 21.92 16.82 6.46
C LEU A 124 22.09 16.27 7.87
N LYS A 125 21.99 17.13 8.87
CA LYS A 125 21.92 16.69 10.26
C LYS A 125 20.62 15.92 10.48
N GLN A 126 20.72 14.64 10.81
CA GLN A 126 19.58 13.72 10.85
C GLN A 126 18.46 14.23 11.78
N LYS A 127 18.81 14.80 12.94
CA LYS A 127 17.82 15.35 13.87
C LYS A 127 17.01 16.50 13.26
N GLU A 128 17.67 17.42 12.55
CA GLU A 128 16.99 18.55 11.90
C GLU A 128 16.10 18.06 10.74
N LEU A 129 16.57 17.04 10.01
CA LEU A 129 15.77 16.39 8.95
C LEU A 129 14.54 15.71 9.54
N ASP A 130 14.67 14.96 10.62
CA ASP A 130 13.55 14.27 11.28
C ASP A 130 12.50 15.27 11.75
N GLU A 131 12.92 16.34 12.43
CA GLU A 131 12.01 17.39 12.91
C GLU A 131 11.29 18.09 11.75
N ALA A 132 11.97 18.38 10.65
CA ALA A 132 11.37 18.98 9.47
C ALA A 132 10.37 18.05 8.77
N LEU A 133 10.69 16.77 8.66
CA LEU A 133 9.79 15.76 8.06
C LEU A 133 8.55 15.52 8.93
N ASP A 134 8.71 15.38 10.23
CA ASP A 134 7.60 15.23 11.17
C ASP A 134 6.67 16.46 11.14
N PHE A 135 7.24 17.66 11.07
CA PHE A 135 6.48 18.88 10.91
C PHE A 135 5.70 18.90 9.57
N ALA A 136 6.35 18.53 8.47
CA ALA A 136 5.72 18.51 7.15
C ALA A 136 4.56 17.50 7.10
N VAL A 137 4.78 16.28 7.60
CA VAL A 137 3.72 15.25 7.67
C VAL A 137 2.58 15.72 8.56
N GLY A 138 2.87 16.22 9.76
CA GLY A 138 1.85 16.74 10.68
C GLY A 138 1.06 17.89 10.06
N SER A 139 1.71 18.80 9.35
CA SER A 139 1.07 19.90 8.66
C SER A 139 0.06 19.41 7.58
N VAL A 140 0.48 18.44 6.77
CA VAL A 140 -0.39 17.84 5.74
C VAL A 140 -1.57 17.12 6.39
N VAL A 141 -1.33 16.28 7.39
CA VAL A 141 -2.39 15.54 8.10
C VAL A 141 -3.43 16.48 8.68
N ASN A 142 -3.00 17.56 9.35
CA ASN A 142 -3.92 18.53 9.94
C ASN A 142 -4.65 19.36 8.87
N SER A 143 -4.04 19.64 7.72
CA SER A 143 -4.68 20.39 6.64
C SER A 143 -5.75 19.59 5.89
N VAL A 144 -5.53 18.29 5.72
CA VAL A 144 -6.50 17.37 5.08
C VAL A 144 -7.66 17.07 6.03
N GLY A 145 -7.37 17.00 7.31
CA GLY A 145 -8.31 16.55 8.33
C GLY A 145 -8.44 15.04 8.39
N VAL A 146 -8.81 14.53 9.55
CA VAL A 146 -8.88 13.10 9.84
C VAL A 146 -10.16 12.75 10.57
N ASN A 147 -10.83 11.69 10.14
CA ASN A 147 -11.95 11.16 10.89
C ASN A 147 -11.45 10.36 12.11
N ILE A 148 -11.60 10.95 13.28
CA ILE A 148 -11.08 10.39 14.55
C ILE A 148 -11.65 8.98 14.87
N ASN A 149 -12.87 8.67 14.38
CA ASN A 149 -13.52 7.39 14.67
C ASN A 149 -12.96 6.23 13.81
N THR A 150 -12.30 6.54 12.69
CA THR A 150 -11.81 5.52 11.75
C THR A 150 -10.30 5.54 11.56
N ALA A 151 -9.64 6.58 12.06
CA ALA A 151 -8.20 6.76 11.91
C ALA A 151 -7.40 5.73 12.71
N SER A 152 -6.29 5.27 12.12
CA SER A 152 -5.34 4.42 12.83
C SER A 152 -4.56 5.22 13.89
N PRO A 153 -4.03 4.55 14.94
CA PRO A 153 -3.14 5.21 15.91
C PRO A 153 -1.94 5.89 15.25
N SER A 154 -1.41 5.32 14.16
CA SER A 154 -0.31 5.90 13.38
C SER A 154 -0.66 7.24 12.77
N LEU A 155 -1.91 7.45 12.38
CA LEU A 155 -2.40 8.70 11.82
C LEU A 155 -2.73 9.69 12.93
N LEU A 156 -3.37 9.22 14.01
CA LEU A 156 -3.79 10.06 15.14
C LEU A 156 -2.61 10.75 15.85
N LYS A 157 -1.41 10.14 15.85
CA LYS A 157 -0.21 10.76 16.45
C LYS A 157 0.16 12.12 15.84
N TYR A 158 -0.27 12.40 14.59
CA TYR A 158 -0.01 13.68 13.91
C TYR A 158 -1.09 14.74 14.16
N ILE A 159 -2.18 14.38 14.83
CA ILE A 159 -3.27 15.33 15.12
C ILE A 159 -2.89 16.23 16.29
N SER A 160 -2.95 17.53 16.05
CA SER A 160 -2.68 18.54 17.09
C SER A 160 -3.62 18.39 18.26
N GLY A 161 -3.06 18.34 19.47
CA GLY A 161 -3.84 18.19 20.71
C GLY A 161 -4.02 16.74 21.19
N LEU A 162 -3.67 15.73 20.39
CA LEU A 162 -3.62 14.34 20.83
C LEU A 162 -2.19 13.96 21.30
N ASN A 163 -2.13 13.02 22.21
CA ASN A 163 -0.87 12.45 22.69
C ASN A 163 -1.03 10.92 22.89
N SER A 164 0.06 10.23 23.14
CA SER A 164 0.10 8.77 23.27
C SER A 164 -0.78 8.18 24.38
N LYS A 165 -1.31 9.01 25.31
CA LYS A 165 -2.26 8.57 26.35
C LYS A 165 -3.72 8.74 25.92
N THR A 166 -3.97 9.60 24.92
CA THR A 166 -5.30 9.89 24.40
C THR A 166 -5.62 9.14 23.11
N ILE A 167 -4.59 8.53 22.48
CA ILE A 167 -4.68 7.63 21.32
C ILE A 167 -4.78 6.18 21.81
#